data_e6ed907ee700ef06d25bdd90d41e168c
#
_entry.id   e6ed907ee700ef06d25bdd90d41e168c
#
_cell.length_a   1.000
_cell.length_b   1.000
_cell.length_c   1.000
_cell.angle_alpha   90.00
_cell.angle_beta   90.00
_cell.angle_gamma   90.00
#
_symmetry.space_group_name_H-M   'P 1'
#
loop_
_entity.id
_entity.type
_entity.pdbx_description
1 polymer ?
#
loop_
_entity_poly.entity_id
_entity_poly.type
_entity_poly.pdbx_seq_one_letter_code
_entity_poly.pdbx_strand_id
1 'polypeptide(L)'
;GLAKDIQLRDIKKVGVIGAGTMGGGISMNFLAKGIPVTIVEMVQENLDRGVGVIRKNYEASAAKGRFTTEQVEAMVGALTPSLSLDDLADCDLVIEAVYESMDVKKEVLGKLDAICKQGAILASNTSYLDVDEIAAATSRPQDVVGMHFFSPANVMKLLEVVRGAKTADDVLATAMAIGKKIGKVAVVAGVCHGFIGNRMLSTRQAPAMQLLLEGATPAQIDKVHTDFGMPMGPFQMSDLAG
;
A
#
# COMPACT_ATOMS: atom_id res chain seq x y z
N GLY A 1 4.61 -20.50 -12.70
CA GLY A 1 3.97 -19.26 -13.14
C GLY A 1 2.45 -19.45 -13.19
N LEU A 2 1.70 -18.36 -13.18
CA LEU A 2 0.23 -18.42 -13.32
C LEU A 2 -0.15 -18.93 -14.71
N ALA A 3 -1.30 -19.62 -14.83
CA ALA A 3 -1.85 -20.04 -16.11
C ALA A 3 -2.18 -18.80 -16.97
N LYS A 4 -2.11 -18.93 -18.31
CA LYS A 4 -2.28 -17.78 -19.22
C LYS A 4 -3.74 -17.35 -19.38
N ASP A 5 -4.68 -18.17 -18.98
CA ASP A 5 -6.14 -18.04 -19.20
C ASP A 5 -6.91 -17.77 -17.90
N ILE A 6 -6.22 -17.30 -16.84
CA ILE A 6 -6.86 -16.93 -15.56
C ILE A 6 -7.81 -15.76 -15.79
N GLN A 7 -9.07 -15.94 -15.42
CA GLN A 7 -10.07 -14.88 -15.43
C GLN A 7 -9.80 -13.90 -14.27
N LEU A 8 -9.57 -12.63 -14.60
CA LEU A 8 -9.38 -11.57 -13.61
C LEU A 8 -10.73 -11.18 -13.00
N ARG A 9 -10.72 -10.81 -11.72
CA ARG A 9 -11.85 -10.13 -11.08
C ARG A 9 -11.94 -8.69 -11.56
N ASP A 10 -13.15 -8.21 -11.77
CA ASP A 10 -13.39 -6.82 -12.19
C ASP A 10 -13.35 -5.90 -10.97
N ILE A 11 -12.44 -4.93 -11.00
CA ILE A 11 -12.24 -3.96 -9.89
C ILE A 11 -12.75 -2.59 -10.35
N LYS A 12 -13.96 -2.23 -9.93
CA LYS A 12 -14.64 -0.97 -10.25
C LYS A 12 -14.63 0.01 -9.08
N LYS A 13 -14.60 -0.47 -7.84
CA LYS A 13 -14.60 0.33 -6.62
C LYS A 13 -13.62 -0.24 -5.61
N VAL A 14 -12.84 0.64 -4.99
CA VAL A 14 -11.81 0.26 -4.02
C VAL A 14 -12.11 0.89 -2.66
N GLY A 15 -11.95 0.11 -1.61
CA GLY A 15 -11.94 0.58 -0.24
C GLY A 15 -10.51 0.71 0.27
N VAL A 16 -10.23 1.75 1.04
CA VAL A 16 -8.96 1.91 1.76
C VAL A 16 -9.25 2.20 3.22
N ILE A 17 -8.60 1.47 4.12
CA ILE A 17 -8.74 1.69 5.56
C ILE A 17 -7.49 2.35 6.09
N GLY A 18 -7.67 3.47 6.78
CA GLY A 18 -6.62 4.37 7.25
C GLY A 18 -6.45 5.57 6.32
N ALA A 19 -6.60 6.78 6.85
CA ALA A 19 -6.44 8.04 6.12
C ALA A 19 -5.07 8.71 6.37
N GLY A 20 -4.10 7.94 6.86
CA GLY A 20 -2.72 8.37 7.06
C GLY A 20 -1.93 8.45 5.75
N THR A 21 -0.62 8.63 5.87
CA THR A 21 0.30 8.78 4.72
C THR A 21 0.17 7.64 3.71
N MET A 22 0.12 6.38 4.18
CA MET A 22 0.02 5.24 3.27
C MET A 22 -1.36 5.13 2.63
N GLY A 23 -2.44 5.14 3.43
CA GLY A 23 -3.80 5.01 2.89
C GLY A 23 -4.18 6.16 1.97
N GLY A 24 -3.79 7.38 2.30
CA GLY A 24 -3.95 8.54 1.41
C GLY A 24 -3.22 8.38 0.08
N GLY A 25 -1.94 8.00 0.13
CA GLY A 25 -1.13 7.76 -1.07
C GLY A 25 -1.64 6.59 -1.92
N ILE A 26 -2.09 5.50 -1.28
CA ILE A 26 -2.71 4.35 -1.97
C ILE A 26 -3.98 4.80 -2.70
N SER A 27 -4.87 5.55 -2.02
CA SER A 27 -6.10 6.08 -2.59
C SER A 27 -5.84 6.93 -3.84
N MET A 28 -4.83 7.79 -3.79
CA MET A 28 -4.44 8.65 -4.92
C MET A 28 -4.09 7.86 -6.17
N ASN A 29 -3.47 6.67 -6.07
CA ASN A 29 -3.14 5.87 -7.23
C ASN A 29 -4.39 5.40 -7.99
N PHE A 30 -5.44 5.00 -7.26
CA PHE A 30 -6.70 4.54 -7.86
C PHE A 30 -7.50 5.70 -8.45
N LEU A 31 -7.64 6.79 -7.70
CA LEU A 31 -8.33 8.01 -8.13
C LEU A 31 -7.74 8.59 -9.41
N ALA A 32 -6.40 8.60 -9.54
CA ALA A 32 -5.70 9.06 -10.75
C ALA A 32 -5.98 8.17 -11.99
N LYS A 33 -6.58 7.00 -11.81
CA LYS A 33 -7.01 6.09 -12.90
C LYS A 33 -8.53 6.02 -13.06
N GLY A 34 -9.26 6.96 -12.43
CA GLY A 34 -10.71 7.04 -12.50
C GLY A 34 -11.43 5.91 -11.76
N ILE A 35 -10.75 5.25 -10.82
CA ILE A 35 -11.35 4.22 -9.98
C ILE A 35 -11.79 4.89 -8.68
N PRO A 36 -13.09 4.93 -8.34
CA PRO A 36 -13.60 5.53 -7.13
C PRO A 36 -13.09 4.80 -5.88
N VAL A 37 -12.84 5.58 -4.83
CA VAL A 37 -12.31 5.08 -3.55
C VAL A 37 -13.21 5.51 -2.42
N THR A 38 -13.59 4.56 -1.56
CA THR A 38 -14.10 4.84 -0.22
C THR A 38 -12.95 4.73 0.77
N ILE A 39 -12.60 5.84 1.43
CA ILE A 39 -11.56 5.87 2.46
C ILE A 39 -12.20 5.90 3.84
N VAL A 40 -11.84 4.94 4.69
CA VAL A 40 -12.39 4.80 6.04
C VAL A 40 -11.32 5.11 7.08
N GLU A 41 -11.69 5.93 8.05
CA GLU A 41 -10.88 6.25 9.22
C GLU A 41 -11.78 6.25 10.46
N MET A 42 -11.22 5.92 11.64
CA MET A 42 -12.02 5.80 12.86
C MET A 42 -12.25 7.15 13.58
N VAL A 43 -11.44 8.16 13.25
CA VAL A 43 -11.47 9.48 13.90
C VAL A 43 -11.70 10.57 12.85
N GLN A 44 -12.74 11.38 13.02
CA GLN A 44 -13.13 12.43 12.06
C GLN A 44 -11.98 13.39 11.75
N GLU A 45 -11.25 13.84 12.75
CA GLU A 45 -10.12 14.78 12.55
C GLU A 45 -9.02 14.15 11.68
N ASN A 46 -8.71 12.85 11.86
CA ASN A 46 -7.74 12.14 11.04
C ASN A 46 -8.24 11.98 9.60
N LEU A 47 -9.53 11.69 9.43
CA LEU A 47 -10.17 11.59 8.13
C LEU A 47 -10.09 12.91 7.36
N ASP A 48 -10.50 14.02 7.99
CA ASP A 48 -10.48 15.36 7.40
C ASP A 48 -9.07 15.78 7.01
N ARG A 49 -8.09 15.51 7.90
CA ARG A 49 -6.67 15.77 7.61
C ARG A 49 -6.18 14.95 6.43
N GLY A 50 -6.49 13.65 6.38
CA GLY A 50 -6.08 12.76 5.30
C GLY A 50 -6.67 13.17 3.94
N VAL A 51 -7.96 13.48 3.90
CA VAL A 51 -8.64 13.99 2.69
C VAL A 51 -8.03 15.33 2.24
N GLY A 52 -7.75 16.22 3.19
CA GLY A 52 -7.08 17.50 2.91
C GLY A 52 -5.68 17.32 2.31
N VAL A 53 -4.91 16.34 2.79
CA VAL A 53 -3.58 16.01 2.24
C VAL A 53 -3.69 15.47 0.81
N ILE A 54 -4.66 14.60 0.53
CA ILE A 54 -4.90 14.08 -0.83
C ILE A 54 -5.17 15.24 -1.79
N ARG A 55 -6.11 16.15 -1.47
CA ARG A 55 -6.42 17.32 -2.27
C ARG A 55 -5.19 18.19 -2.51
N LYS A 56 -4.48 18.55 -1.44
CA LYS A 56 -3.27 19.37 -1.50
C LYS A 56 -2.18 18.75 -2.40
N ASN A 57 -1.98 17.44 -2.35
CA ASN A 57 -1.01 16.74 -3.19
C ASN A 57 -1.41 16.77 -4.68
N TYR A 58 -2.69 16.64 -5.00
CA TYR A 58 -3.18 16.78 -6.38
C TYR A 58 -3.04 18.22 -6.88
N GLU A 59 -3.41 19.22 -6.09
CA GLU A 59 -3.25 20.64 -6.41
C GLU A 59 -1.78 20.99 -6.65
N ALA A 60 -0.86 20.52 -5.79
CA ALA A 60 0.58 20.69 -5.99
C ALA A 60 1.10 20.01 -7.26
N SER A 61 0.49 18.89 -7.67
CA SER A 61 0.82 18.21 -8.93
C SER A 61 0.26 18.97 -10.14
N ALA A 62 -0.93 19.56 -10.01
CA ALA A 62 -1.53 20.42 -11.02
C ALA A 62 -0.70 21.69 -11.25
N ALA A 63 -0.22 22.33 -10.16
CA ALA A 63 0.68 23.49 -10.26
C ALA A 63 1.99 23.19 -11.02
N LYS A 64 2.39 21.91 -11.08
CA LYS A 64 3.54 21.41 -11.87
C LYS A 64 3.13 20.94 -13.28
N GLY A 65 1.89 21.18 -13.72
CA GLY A 65 1.39 20.80 -15.03
C GLY A 65 1.12 19.30 -15.25
N ARG A 66 1.04 18.51 -14.16
CA ARG A 66 0.78 17.06 -14.27
C ARG A 66 -0.71 16.72 -14.43
N PHE A 67 -1.58 17.57 -13.92
CA PHE A 67 -3.04 17.47 -14.02
C PHE A 67 -3.64 18.84 -14.32
N THR A 68 -4.83 18.87 -14.91
CA THR A 68 -5.65 20.11 -14.98
C THR A 68 -6.47 20.26 -13.70
N THR A 69 -7.01 21.45 -13.47
CA THR A 69 -7.91 21.70 -12.33
C THR A 69 -9.14 20.79 -12.39
N GLU A 70 -9.71 20.60 -13.57
CA GLU A 70 -10.87 19.73 -13.79
C GLU A 70 -10.56 18.28 -13.47
N GLN A 71 -9.34 17.80 -13.80
CA GLN A 71 -8.88 16.46 -13.43
C GLN A 71 -8.74 16.32 -11.92
N VAL A 72 -8.22 17.33 -11.22
CA VAL A 72 -8.13 17.32 -9.75
C VAL A 72 -9.51 17.23 -9.13
N GLU A 73 -10.46 18.06 -9.58
CA GLU A 73 -11.84 18.04 -9.05
C GLU A 73 -12.52 16.68 -9.32
N ALA A 74 -12.32 16.09 -10.49
CA ALA A 74 -12.85 14.76 -10.80
C ALA A 74 -12.26 13.67 -9.90
N MET A 75 -10.94 13.69 -9.64
CA MET A 75 -10.26 12.74 -8.75
C MET A 75 -10.73 12.87 -7.30
N VAL A 76 -10.80 14.11 -6.80
CA VAL A 76 -11.26 14.36 -5.43
C VAL A 76 -12.76 14.07 -5.29
N GLY A 77 -13.56 14.34 -6.32
CA GLY A 77 -14.99 14.02 -6.36
C GLY A 77 -15.29 12.51 -6.38
N ALA A 78 -14.33 11.69 -6.80
CA ALA A 78 -14.42 10.23 -6.77
C ALA A 78 -13.97 9.59 -5.44
N LEU A 79 -13.52 10.40 -4.48
CA LEU A 79 -13.18 9.99 -3.12
C LEU A 79 -14.39 10.15 -2.20
N THR A 80 -14.78 9.07 -1.53
CA THR A 80 -15.84 9.05 -0.52
C THR A 80 -15.23 8.84 0.86
N PRO A 81 -15.13 9.87 1.71
CA PRO A 81 -14.69 9.70 3.10
C PRO A 81 -15.79 9.05 3.95
N SER A 82 -15.41 8.16 4.87
CA SER A 82 -16.34 7.51 5.79
C SER A 82 -15.71 7.23 7.16
N LEU A 83 -16.54 7.13 8.19
CA LEU A 83 -16.19 6.66 9.53
C LEU A 83 -16.69 5.24 9.79
N SER A 84 -17.32 4.58 8.82
CA SER A 84 -17.90 3.25 8.97
C SER A 84 -17.29 2.25 8.00
N LEU A 85 -16.88 1.09 8.51
CA LEU A 85 -16.45 -0.04 7.69
C LEU A 85 -17.60 -0.59 6.81
N ASP A 86 -18.86 -0.40 7.22
CA ASP A 86 -20.04 -0.87 6.45
C ASP A 86 -20.11 -0.25 5.05
N ASP A 87 -19.55 0.96 4.88
CA ASP A 87 -19.50 1.64 3.58
C ASP A 87 -18.52 0.96 2.57
N LEU A 88 -17.81 -0.08 3.02
CA LEU A 88 -16.95 -0.91 2.17
C LEU A 88 -17.65 -2.15 1.59
N ALA A 89 -18.93 -2.37 1.93
CA ALA A 89 -19.67 -3.57 1.60
C ALA A 89 -19.73 -3.86 0.08
N ASP A 90 -19.81 -2.84 -0.75
CA ASP A 90 -19.89 -2.95 -2.22
C ASP A 90 -18.54 -2.83 -2.94
N CYS A 91 -17.43 -2.67 -2.21
CA CYS A 91 -16.10 -2.62 -2.80
C CYS A 91 -15.67 -3.97 -3.41
N ASP A 92 -14.92 -3.91 -4.52
CA ASP A 92 -14.37 -5.10 -5.19
C ASP A 92 -13.00 -5.49 -4.64
N LEU A 93 -12.28 -4.50 -4.13
CA LEU A 93 -10.97 -4.63 -3.47
C LEU A 93 -10.96 -3.71 -2.26
N VAL A 94 -10.57 -4.23 -1.11
CA VAL A 94 -10.32 -3.42 0.10
C VAL A 94 -8.88 -3.59 0.53
N ILE A 95 -8.17 -2.48 0.74
CA ILE A 95 -6.77 -2.46 1.18
C ILE A 95 -6.73 -1.84 2.58
N GLU A 96 -6.34 -2.62 3.58
CA GLU A 96 -6.09 -2.04 4.89
C GLU A 96 -4.67 -1.48 4.98
N ALA A 97 -4.57 -0.26 5.48
CA ALA A 97 -3.33 0.46 5.75
C ALA A 97 -3.36 1.02 7.20
N VAL A 98 -3.82 0.18 8.12
CA VAL A 98 -3.89 0.48 9.56
C VAL A 98 -2.55 0.24 10.24
N TYR A 99 -2.49 0.53 11.54
CA TYR A 99 -1.29 0.35 12.36
C TYR A 99 -0.70 -1.07 12.21
N GLU A 100 0.63 -1.16 12.17
CA GLU A 100 1.38 -2.41 11.93
C GLU A 100 1.39 -3.28 13.18
N SER A 101 0.24 -3.88 13.47
CA SER A 101 0.00 -4.82 14.58
C SER A 101 -0.80 -6.00 14.08
N MET A 102 -0.35 -7.21 14.36
CA MET A 102 -1.02 -8.45 13.96
C MET A 102 -2.46 -8.50 14.48
N ASP A 103 -2.66 -8.16 15.76
CA ASP A 103 -3.99 -8.20 16.39
C ASP A 103 -4.95 -7.21 15.72
N VAL A 104 -4.49 -5.99 15.46
CA VAL A 104 -5.30 -4.95 14.79
C VAL A 104 -5.66 -5.39 13.37
N LYS A 105 -4.71 -5.93 12.61
CA LYS A 105 -4.95 -6.39 11.24
C LYS A 105 -5.90 -7.58 11.19
N LYS A 106 -5.77 -8.55 12.11
CA LYS A 106 -6.69 -9.67 12.23
C LYS A 106 -8.12 -9.21 12.59
N GLU A 107 -8.25 -8.27 13.51
CA GLU A 107 -9.56 -7.69 13.86
C GLU A 107 -10.20 -7.01 12.65
N VAL A 108 -9.45 -6.18 11.94
CA VAL A 108 -9.94 -5.47 10.75
C VAL A 108 -10.33 -6.45 9.65
N LEU A 109 -9.47 -7.43 9.32
CA LEU A 109 -9.77 -8.42 8.28
C LEU A 109 -10.98 -9.30 8.65
N GLY A 110 -11.12 -9.67 9.92
CA GLY A 110 -12.30 -10.38 10.40
C GLY A 110 -13.60 -9.60 10.25
N LYS A 111 -13.57 -8.27 10.50
CA LYS A 111 -14.72 -7.39 10.24
C LYS A 111 -15.02 -7.28 8.75
N LEU A 112 -14.00 -7.12 7.92
CA LEU A 112 -14.17 -7.05 6.46
C LEU A 112 -14.74 -8.35 5.88
N ASP A 113 -14.38 -9.50 6.42
CA ASP A 113 -14.91 -10.79 6.02
C ASP A 113 -16.45 -10.86 6.15
N ALA A 114 -16.99 -10.26 7.21
CA ALA A 114 -18.43 -10.19 7.46
C ALA A 114 -19.13 -9.11 6.62
N ILE A 115 -18.46 -8.00 6.32
CA ILE A 115 -19.06 -6.81 5.68
C ILE A 115 -18.97 -6.88 4.15
N CYS A 116 -17.80 -7.23 3.61
CA CYS A 116 -17.55 -7.15 2.17
C CYS A 116 -18.28 -8.25 1.41
N LYS A 117 -18.78 -7.92 0.23
CA LYS A 117 -19.46 -8.87 -0.66
C LYS A 117 -18.58 -10.07 -1.00
N GLN A 118 -19.21 -11.19 -1.34
CA GLN A 118 -18.51 -12.37 -1.85
C GLN A 118 -17.74 -12.01 -3.13
N GLY A 119 -16.52 -12.55 -3.26
CA GLY A 119 -15.63 -12.25 -4.37
C GLY A 119 -14.84 -10.94 -4.24
N ALA A 120 -15.07 -10.12 -3.22
CA ALA A 120 -14.20 -8.99 -2.93
C ALA A 120 -12.81 -9.48 -2.50
N ILE A 121 -11.76 -8.83 -3.00
CA ILE A 121 -10.38 -9.10 -2.58
C ILE A 121 -10.10 -8.29 -1.32
N LEU A 122 -9.55 -8.95 -0.30
CA LEU A 122 -9.11 -8.33 0.94
C LEU A 122 -7.58 -8.27 0.96
N ALA A 123 -7.02 -7.07 0.96
CA ALA A 123 -5.59 -6.87 0.88
C ALA A 123 -5.03 -6.21 2.13
N SER A 124 -3.86 -6.64 2.55
CA SER A 124 -3.09 -6.00 3.62
C SER A 124 -1.88 -5.26 3.06
N ASN A 125 -1.68 -4.01 3.48
CA ASN A 125 -0.47 -3.23 3.18
C ASN A 125 0.64 -3.45 4.22
N THR A 126 0.63 -4.57 4.93
CA THR A 126 1.68 -4.87 5.90
C THR A 126 3.06 -4.87 5.26
N SER A 127 4.08 -4.41 6.01
CA SER A 127 5.47 -4.38 5.56
C SER A 127 6.27 -5.60 6.02
N TYR A 128 5.85 -6.26 7.11
CA TYR A 128 6.63 -7.29 7.79
C TYR A 128 5.83 -8.46 8.33
N LEU A 129 4.52 -8.27 8.56
CA LEU A 129 3.69 -9.29 9.20
C LEU A 129 3.37 -10.45 8.26
N ASP A 130 3.10 -11.60 8.85
CA ASP A 130 2.75 -12.81 8.13
C ASP A 130 1.34 -12.71 7.52
N VAL A 131 1.27 -12.64 6.19
CA VAL A 131 0.02 -12.53 5.44
C VAL A 131 -0.86 -13.77 5.62
N ASP A 132 -0.28 -14.95 5.81
CA ASP A 132 -1.03 -16.18 6.06
C ASP A 132 -1.73 -16.14 7.42
N GLU A 133 -1.07 -15.58 8.43
CA GLU A 133 -1.67 -15.39 9.74
C GLU A 133 -2.80 -14.36 9.71
N ILE A 134 -2.64 -13.28 8.96
CA ILE A 134 -3.71 -12.29 8.73
C ILE A 134 -4.89 -12.94 7.98
N ALA A 135 -4.63 -13.70 6.93
CA ALA A 135 -5.64 -14.39 6.14
C ALA A 135 -6.45 -15.41 6.95
N ALA A 136 -5.80 -16.07 7.92
CA ALA A 136 -6.45 -17.05 8.80
C ALA A 136 -7.53 -16.43 9.73
N ALA A 137 -7.56 -15.11 9.88
CA ALA A 137 -8.63 -14.40 10.59
C ALA A 137 -9.94 -14.28 9.80
N THR A 138 -9.95 -14.71 8.53
CA THR A 138 -11.12 -14.67 7.65
C THR A 138 -11.64 -16.06 7.33
N SER A 139 -12.92 -16.18 6.96
CA SER A 139 -13.51 -17.43 6.47
C SER A 139 -13.14 -17.75 5.01
N ARG A 140 -12.52 -16.77 4.31
CA ARG A 140 -12.13 -16.84 2.89
C ARG A 140 -10.67 -16.45 2.64
N PRO A 141 -9.71 -17.18 3.23
CA PRO A 141 -8.29 -16.88 3.08
C PRO A 141 -7.79 -16.92 1.63
N GLN A 142 -8.54 -17.58 0.72
CA GLN A 142 -8.25 -17.58 -0.73
C GLN A 142 -8.46 -16.20 -1.38
N ASP A 143 -9.28 -15.32 -0.79
CA ASP A 143 -9.53 -13.95 -1.26
C ASP A 143 -8.58 -12.93 -0.64
N VAL A 144 -7.65 -13.36 0.20
CA VAL A 144 -6.68 -12.50 0.88
C VAL A 144 -5.34 -12.49 0.17
N VAL A 145 -4.73 -11.30 0.05
CA VAL A 145 -3.42 -11.08 -0.58
C VAL A 145 -2.69 -9.93 0.12
N GLY A 146 -1.37 -9.95 0.16
CA GLY A 146 -0.59 -8.78 0.54
C GLY A 146 -0.44 -7.82 -0.64
N MET A 147 -0.63 -6.53 -0.41
CA MET A 147 -0.33 -5.47 -1.37
C MET A 147 0.53 -4.41 -0.68
N HIS A 148 1.83 -4.67 -0.64
CA HIS A 148 2.80 -3.80 0.06
C HIS A 148 3.26 -2.67 -0.85
N PHE A 149 2.76 -1.47 -0.57
CA PHE A 149 3.18 -0.21 -1.19
C PHE A 149 4.33 0.40 -0.40
N PHE A 150 5.16 1.17 -1.07
CA PHE A 150 6.29 1.89 -0.46
C PHE A 150 5.96 3.37 -0.27
N SER A 151 6.44 3.96 0.80
CA SER A 151 6.19 5.36 1.16
C SER A 151 7.11 6.32 0.39
N PRO A 152 6.58 7.41 -0.19
CA PRO A 152 5.16 7.79 -0.34
C PRO A 152 4.47 6.97 -1.43
N ALA A 153 3.31 6.37 -1.13
CA ALA A 153 2.67 5.40 -2.02
C ALA A 153 2.22 5.99 -3.37
N ASN A 154 1.92 7.27 -3.44
CA ASN A 154 1.57 7.97 -4.69
C ASN A 154 2.78 8.24 -5.60
N VAL A 155 4.02 8.11 -5.09
CA VAL A 155 5.26 8.40 -5.80
C VAL A 155 6.04 7.13 -6.13
N MET A 156 6.23 6.28 -5.14
CA MET A 156 7.04 5.05 -5.26
C MET A 156 6.38 4.05 -6.19
N LYS A 157 7.17 3.52 -7.14
CA LYS A 157 6.63 2.67 -8.20
C LYS A 157 6.50 1.20 -7.82
N LEU A 158 7.32 0.71 -6.89
CA LEU A 158 7.31 -0.69 -6.50
C LEU A 158 6.02 -1.04 -5.76
N LEU A 159 5.41 -2.15 -6.13
CA LEU A 159 4.33 -2.81 -5.40
C LEU A 159 4.69 -4.30 -5.27
N GLU A 160 4.84 -4.77 -4.05
CA GLU A 160 5.00 -6.19 -3.78
C GLU A 160 3.63 -6.82 -3.56
N VAL A 161 3.27 -7.75 -4.43
CA VAL A 161 2.05 -8.54 -4.29
C VAL A 161 2.42 -9.84 -3.59
N VAL A 162 2.08 -9.93 -2.30
CA VAL A 162 2.50 -11.02 -1.43
C VAL A 162 1.48 -12.15 -1.51
N ARG A 163 1.91 -13.26 -2.10
CA ARG A 163 1.11 -14.47 -2.22
C ARG A 163 1.15 -15.26 -0.92
N GLY A 164 0.02 -15.35 -0.23
CA GLY A 164 -0.16 -16.29 0.87
C GLY A 164 -0.36 -17.72 0.37
N ALA A 165 -0.19 -18.68 1.27
CA ALA A 165 -0.31 -20.11 0.97
C ALA A 165 -1.68 -20.51 0.41
N LYS A 166 -2.73 -19.78 0.79
CA LYS A 166 -4.11 -20.02 0.34
C LYS A 166 -4.61 -19.01 -0.69
N THR A 167 -3.85 -17.97 -1.02
CA THR A 167 -4.25 -16.96 -2.01
C THR A 167 -4.56 -17.62 -3.34
N ALA A 168 -5.78 -17.44 -3.85
CA ALA A 168 -6.23 -17.99 -5.12
C ALA A 168 -5.47 -17.35 -6.30
N ASP A 169 -5.30 -18.10 -7.39
CA ASP A 169 -4.55 -17.65 -8.56
C ASP A 169 -5.21 -16.44 -9.24
N ASP A 170 -6.53 -16.38 -9.28
CA ASP A 170 -7.29 -15.24 -9.84
C ASP A 170 -7.14 -13.97 -8.98
N VAL A 171 -7.06 -14.12 -7.65
CA VAL A 171 -6.78 -13.01 -6.72
C VAL A 171 -5.38 -12.45 -6.97
N LEU A 172 -4.37 -13.33 -7.03
CA LEU A 172 -3.00 -12.93 -7.32
C LEU A 172 -2.89 -12.25 -8.69
N ALA A 173 -3.48 -12.85 -9.72
CA ALA A 173 -3.47 -12.30 -11.08
C ALA A 173 -4.17 -10.93 -11.15
N THR A 174 -5.31 -10.79 -10.45
CA THR A 174 -6.04 -9.52 -10.37
C THR A 174 -5.21 -8.45 -9.65
N ALA A 175 -4.60 -8.77 -8.51
CA ALA A 175 -3.74 -7.83 -7.77
C ALA A 175 -2.54 -7.37 -8.61
N MET A 176 -1.92 -8.26 -9.38
CA MET A 176 -0.85 -7.91 -10.33
C MET A 176 -1.36 -7.00 -11.46
N ALA A 177 -2.50 -7.31 -12.03
CA ALA A 177 -3.10 -6.53 -13.12
C ALA A 177 -3.52 -5.12 -12.66
N ILE A 178 -4.16 -5.02 -11.49
CA ILE A 178 -4.54 -3.73 -10.91
C ILE A 178 -3.31 -2.90 -10.54
N GLY A 179 -2.27 -3.52 -9.99
CA GLY A 179 -0.99 -2.86 -9.74
C GLY A 179 -0.43 -2.21 -10.99
N LYS A 180 -0.40 -2.94 -12.12
CA LYS A 180 0.01 -2.39 -13.42
C LYS A 180 -0.92 -1.27 -13.89
N LYS A 181 -2.24 -1.42 -13.75
CA LYS A 181 -3.24 -0.41 -14.14
C LYS A 181 -3.04 0.92 -13.41
N ILE A 182 -2.68 0.88 -12.13
CA ILE A 182 -2.40 2.08 -11.33
C ILE A 182 -0.96 2.61 -11.49
N GLY A 183 -0.20 2.07 -12.43
CA GLY A 183 1.14 2.57 -12.80
C GLY A 183 2.27 2.08 -11.91
N LYS A 184 2.07 0.97 -11.19
CA LYS A 184 3.12 0.33 -10.39
C LYS A 184 3.91 -0.70 -11.18
N VAL A 185 5.13 -0.93 -10.75
CA VAL A 185 5.93 -2.11 -11.08
C VAL A 185 5.57 -3.15 -10.03
N ALA A 186 4.60 -4.00 -10.37
CA ALA A 186 4.13 -5.05 -9.49
C ALA A 186 5.01 -6.30 -9.62
N VAL A 187 5.46 -6.83 -8.48
CA VAL A 187 6.24 -8.07 -8.40
C VAL A 187 5.60 -9.02 -7.40
N VAL A 188 5.65 -10.31 -7.68
CA VAL A 188 5.15 -11.32 -6.75
C VAL A 188 6.20 -11.63 -5.71
N ALA A 189 5.81 -11.56 -4.44
CA ALA A 189 6.61 -11.99 -3.30
C ALA A 189 5.94 -13.16 -2.58
N GLY A 190 6.72 -14.01 -1.95
CA GLY A 190 6.24 -15.00 -0.98
C GLY A 190 6.17 -14.40 0.42
N VAL A 191 5.47 -15.09 1.33
CA VAL A 191 5.40 -14.69 2.74
C VAL A 191 6.76 -14.93 3.40
N CYS A 192 7.44 -13.86 3.76
CA CYS A 192 8.66 -13.87 4.56
C CYS A 192 8.88 -12.47 5.18
N HIS A 193 9.66 -12.38 6.22
CA HIS A 193 9.95 -11.12 6.90
C HIS A 193 10.59 -10.09 5.94
N GLY A 194 9.93 -8.94 5.76
CA GLY A 194 10.39 -7.84 4.90
C GLY A 194 10.27 -8.10 3.40
N PHE A 195 9.60 -9.16 3.00
CA PHE A 195 9.34 -9.57 1.61
C PHE A 195 10.61 -9.52 0.72
N ILE A 196 10.63 -8.71 -0.34
CA ILE A 196 11.80 -8.55 -1.21
C ILE A 196 12.56 -7.26 -0.85
N GLY A 197 11.91 -6.11 -0.92
CA GLY A 197 12.55 -4.81 -0.80
C GLY A 197 13.15 -4.56 0.58
N ASN A 198 12.36 -4.71 1.64
CA ASN A 198 12.83 -4.51 3.00
C ASN A 198 13.85 -5.57 3.43
N ARG A 199 13.71 -6.80 2.94
CA ARG A 199 14.69 -7.87 3.18
C ARG A 199 16.05 -7.54 2.55
N MET A 200 16.08 -7.05 1.31
CA MET A 200 17.31 -6.57 0.67
C MET A 200 17.88 -5.34 1.40
N LEU A 201 17.01 -4.43 1.82
CA LEU A 201 17.40 -3.23 2.54
C LEU A 201 18.10 -3.55 3.86
N SER A 202 17.59 -4.51 4.63
CA SER A 202 18.16 -4.89 5.92
C SER A 202 19.61 -5.40 5.80
N THR A 203 19.95 -6.08 4.70
CA THR A 203 21.32 -6.53 4.45
C THR A 203 22.30 -5.40 4.18
N ARG A 204 21.82 -4.26 3.70
CA ARG A 204 22.62 -3.03 3.51
C ARG A 204 22.74 -2.23 4.81
N GLN A 205 21.69 -2.20 5.61
CA GLN A 205 21.69 -1.42 6.85
C GLN A 205 22.62 -2.01 7.92
N ALA A 206 22.71 -3.33 8.02
CA ALA A 206 23.57 -3.97 9.02
C ALA A 206 25.06 -3.57 8.89
N PRO A 207 25.71 -3.62 7.72
CA PRO A 207 27.06 -3.10 7.55
C PRO A 207 27.19 -1.58 7.83
N ALA A 208 26.18 -0.76 7.49
CA ALA A 208 26.22 0.66 7.78
C ALA A 208 26.21 0.94 9.29
N MET A 209 25.42 0.18 10.06
CA MET A 209 25.44 0.27 11.53
C MET A 209 26.77 -0.21 12.12
N GLN A 210 27.38 -1.25 11.53
CA GLN A 210 28.70 -1.72 11.97
C GLN A 210 29.77 -0.64 11.78
N LEU A 211 29.79 0.03 10.62
CA LEU A 211 30.72 1.15 10.36
C LEU A 211 30.52 2.31 11.34
N LEU A 212 29.30 2.57 11.75
CA LEU A 212 29.01 3.57 12.78
C LEU A 212 29.65 3.20 14.12
N LEU A 213 29.52 1.92 14.53
CA LEU A 213 30.15 1.42 15.76
C LEU A 213 31.68 1.45 15.69
N GLU A 214 32.27 1.34 14.51
CA GLU A 214 33.71 1.46 14.26
C GLU A 214 34.21 2.90 14.21
N GLY A 215 33.31 3.90 14.36
CA GLY A 215 33.63 5.31 14.50
C GLY A 215 33.40 6.17 13.26
N ALA A 216 32.85 5.63 12.19
CA ALA A 216 32.40 6.45 11.05
C ALA A 216 31.15 7.26 11.43
N THR A 217 31.01 8.46 10.90
CA THR A 217 29.81 9.27 11.14
C THR A 217 28.71 8.92 10.13
N PRO A 218 27.40 9.14 10.47
CA PRO A 218 26.30 8.96 9.52
C PRO A 218 26.52 9.72 8.20
N ALA A 219 27.01 10.97 8.29
CA ALA A 219 27.26 11.81 7.12
C ALA A 219 28.37 11.22 6.19
N GLN A 220 29.42 10.62 6.76
CA GLN A 220 30.46 9.96 5.97
C GLN A 220 29.92 8.74 5.24
N ILE A 221 29.12 7.91 5.94
CA ILE A 221 28.51 6.69 5.36
C ILE A 221 27.52 7.07 4.26
N ASP A 222 26.63 8.04 4.52
CA ASP A 222 25.66 8.52 3.53
C ASP A 222 26.36 9.11 2.30
N LYS A 223 27.44 9.87 2.52
CA LYS A 223 28.22 10.45 1.42
C LYS A 223 28.80 9.37 0.49
N VAL A 224 29.35 8.28 1.01
CA VAL A 224 29.89 7.19 0.18
C VAL A 224 28.79 6.59 -0.70
N HIS A 225 27.58 6.41 -0.18
CA HIS A 225 26.45 5.89 -0.96
C HIS A 225 25.99 6.85 -2.05
N THR A 226 25.93 8.15 -1.75
CA THR A 226 25.55 9.16 -2.74
C THR A 226 26.63 9.39 -3.79
N ASP A 227 27.91 9.33 -3.43
CA ASP A 227 29.04 9.39 -4.37
C ASP A 227 29.05 8.15 -5.30
N PHE A 228 28.60 6.99 -4.82
CA PHE A 228 28.42 5.80 -5.63
C PHE A 228 27.24 5.90 -6.63
N GLY A 229 26.37 6.90 -6.47
CA GLY A 229 25.23 7.16 -7.36
C GLY A 229 23.87 6.76 -6.79
N MET A 230 23.79 6.44 -5.50
CA MET A 230 22.50 6.24 -4.83
C MET A 230 21.83 7.58 -4.54
N PRO A 231 20.49 7.69 -4.60
CA PRO A 231 19.78 8.96 -4.37
C PRO A 231 19.91 9.46 -2.93
N MET A 232 20.15 8.54 -1.97
CA MET A 232 20.40 8.85 -0.56
C MET A 232 21.14 7.73 0.13
N GLY A 233 21.81 8.05 1.23
CA GLY A 233 22.46 7.06 2.08
C GLY A 233 21.50 6.38 3.06
N PRO A 234 21.98 5.37 3.80
CA PRO A 234 21.15 4.56 4.70
C PRO A 234 20.57 5.36 5.87
N PHE A 235 21.29 6.32 6.41
CA PHE A 235 20.83 7.13 7.56
C PHE A 235 19.83 8.19 7.11
N GLN A 236 20.10 8.91 6.00
CA GLN A 236 19.14 9.84 5.39
C GLN A 236 17.81 9.15 5.06
N MET A 237 17.88 7.90 4.57
CA MET A 237 16.68 7.13 4.25
C MET A 237 15.92 6.74 5.53
N SER A 238 16.61 6.36 6.60
CA SER A 238 15.99 6.04 7.89
C SER A 238 15.31 7.27 8.50
N ASP A 239 15.95 8.44 8.46
CA ASP A 239 15.37 9.70 8.95
C ASP A 239 14.11 10.10 8.16
N LEU A 240 14.07 9.80 6.84
CA LEU A 240 12.91 10.09 6.01
C LEU A 240 11.74 9.11 6.26
N ALA A 241 12.05 7.86 6.61
CA ALA A 241 11.04 6.83 6.83
C ALA A 241 10.36 6.92 8.21
N GLY A 242 11.05 7.50 9.22
CA GLY A 242 10.58 7.67 10.61
C GLY A 242 10.98 6.54 11.54
#